data_be3f7c492e18a9733d7dc5fe5aa4c7b2
#
_entry.id   be3f7c492e18a9733d7dc5fe5aa4c7b2
#
_cell.length_a   1.000
_cell.length_b   1.000
_cell.length_c   1.000
_cell.angle_alpha   90.00
_cell.angle_beta   90.00
_cell.angle_gamma   90.00
#
_symmetry.space_group_name_H-M   'P 1'
#
loop_
_entity.id
_entity.type
_entity.pdbx_description
1 polymer ?
#
loop_
_entity_poly.entity_id
_entity_poly.type
_entity_poly.pdbx_seq_one_letter_code
_entity_poly.pdbx_strand_id
1 'polypeptide(L)'
;LPRSRGLGDVYKRQPLSQYGNPKPRVFRLEEDCALINRLGFNNSGADDARSRIIKKKPIGMLGINIGPNWNSENKIEDYLNCLRKFHDIADYITINISSPNTENLRDFHNNEELKNLLESIHNEREKLKSDIPIAIKISPDINQKKVEEICRTILDYDIKAVIVSNTTDGNRDSLKNHKKFQKGGLSGKPLNEISNKLINNFYKILNNKIDIIGVGGVDSGETAYQKFLHGAKFVQLYTGMVFEGPKIVSKISDELNNILETNNVKKLSDIIGKI
;
A
#
# COMPACT_ATOMS: atom_id res chain seq x y z
N LEU A 1 14.31 5.19 23.57
CA LEU A 1 13.25 4.48 22.85
C LEU A 1 13.81 3.17 22.34
N PRO A 2 13.14 2.02 22.50
CA PRO A 2 13.59 0.83 21.86
C PRO A 2 13.65 1.11 20.35
N ARG A 3 14.82 0.92 19.73
CA ARG A 3 14.97 1.01 18.29
C ARG A 3 13.93 0.07 17.69
N SER A 4 12.83 0.62 17.18
CA SER A 4 11.83 -0.16 16.47
C SER A 4 12.50 -0.68 15.19
N ARG A 5 12.95 -1.91 15.23
CA ARG A 5 13.38 -2.65 14.04
C ARG A 5 12.12 -3.05 13.26
N GLY A 6 11.27 -2.06 12.99
CA GLY A 6 10.01 -2.22 12.28
C GLY A 6 10.19 -2.29 10.77
N LEU A 7 11.12 -3.11 10.30
CA LEU A 7 11.19 -3.47 8.89
C LEU A 7 10.21 -4.62 8.68
N GLY A 8 9.01 -4.26 8.24
CA GLY A 8 8.07 -5.22 7.69
C GLY A 8 8.35 -5.42 6.21
N ASP A 9 8.23 -6.63 5.73
CA ASP A 9 8.28 -6.93 4.30
C ASP A 9 6.88 -7.19 3.77
N VAL A 10 6.58 -6.69 2.57
CA VAL A 10 5.27 -6.80 1.95
C VAL A 10 5.39 -7.54 0.62
N TYR A 11 4.93 -8.77 0.61
CA TYR A 11 4.91 -9.62 -0.58
C TYR A 11 3.61 -9.46 -1.37
N LYS A 12 3.69 -9.10 -2.66
CA LYS A 12 2.53 -9.17 -3.56
C LYS A 12 2.37 -10.57 -4.12
N ARG A 13 1.17 -11.14 -3.99
CA ARG A 13 0.89 -12.51 -4.43
C ARG A 13 -0.48 -12.64 -5.07
N GLN A 14 -0.53 -13.49 -6.09
CA GLN A 14 -1.71 -13.99 -6.75
C GLN A 14 -1.80 -15.50 -6.52
N PRO A 15 -2.99 -16.12 -6.66
CA PRO A 15 -3.13 -17.58 -6.51
C PRO A 15 -2.17 -18.36 -7.39
N LEU A 16 -2.15 -18.02 -8.66
CA LEU A 16 -1.32 -18.68 -9.68
C LEU A 16 -0.10 -17.84 -10.05
N SER A 17 0.96 -18.49 -10.50
CA SER A 17 2.11 -17.80 -11.07
C SER A 17 1.73 -17.02 -12.33
N GLN A 18 2.37 -15.86 -12.53
CA GLN A 18 2.23 -15.10 -13.78
C GLN A 18 3.51 -14.35 -14.11
N TYR A 19 3.80 -14.25 -15.41
CA TYR A 19 5.03 -13.62 -15.90
C TYR A 19 4.99 -12.10 -15.81
N GLY A 20 3.80 -11.51 -15.74
CA GLY A 20 3.57 -10.07 -15.86
C GLY A 20 3.72 -9.58 -17.29
N ASN A 21 3.76 -8.24 -17.44
CA ASN A 21 3.82 -7.61 -18.76
C ASN A 21 5.19 -7.79 -19.45
N PRO A 22 5.27 -7.69 -20.79
CA PRO A 22 6.53 -7.71 -21.54
C PRO A 22 7.53 -6.65 -21.06
N LYS A 23 8.82 -6.96 -21.16
CA LYS A 23 9.91 -6.00 -20.89
C LYS A 23 10.18 -5.11 -22.11
N PRO A 24 10.66 -3.85 -21.93
CA PRO A 24 10.92 -3.18 -20.64
C PRO A 24 9.61 -2.74 -19.96
N ARG A 25 9.57 -2.88 -18.64
CA ARG A 25 8.38 -2.64 -17.84
C ARG A 25 8.61 -1.83 -16.54
N VAL A 26 9.84 -1.35 -16.36
CA VAL A 26 10.22 -0.41 -15.29
C VAL A 26 11.10 0.66 -15.91
N PHE A 27 10.78 1.92 -15.65
CA PHE A 27 11.47 3.09 -16.17
C PHE A 27 11.83 4.01 -15.01
N ARG A 28 13.11 4.29 -14.89
CA ARG A 28 13.65 5.18 -13.88
C ARG A 28 13.73 6.60 -14.46
N LEU A 29 13.17 7.55 -13.72
CA LEU A 29 13.14 8.97 -14.03
C LEU A 29 14.04 9.67 -13.01
N GLU A 30 15.33 9.79 -13.34
CA GLU A 30 16.36 10.27 -12.40
C GLU A 30 16.07 11.69 -11.93
N GLU A 31 15.77 12.60 -12.87
CA GLU A 31 15.54 14.02 -12.60
C GLU A 31 14.33 14.28 -11.72
N ASP A 32 13.41 13.30 -11.68
CA ASP A 32 12.15 13.39 -10.94
C ASP A 32 12.17 12.54 -9.65
N CYS A 33 13.25 11.82 -9.36
CA CYS A 33 13.32 10.81 -8.27
C CYS A 33 12.10 9.90 -8.30
N ALA A 34 11.76 9.38 -9.49
CA ALA A 34 10.52 8.66 -9.75
C ALA A 34 10.73 7.38 -10.56
N LEU A 35 9.75 6.49 -10.49
CA LEU A 35 9.66 5.29 -11.32
C LEU A 35 8.30 5.25 -12.02
N ILE A 36 8.29 4.82 -13.29
CA ILE A 36 7.08 4.35 -13.94
C ILE A 36 7.20 2.85 -14.11
N ASN A 37 6.17 2.10 -13.69
CA ASN A 37 6.15 0.66 -13.83
C ASN A 37 4.84 0.13 -14.40
N ARG A 38 4.97 -0.91 -15.21
CA ARG A 38 3.88 -1.75 -15.71
C ARG A 38 4.22 -3.24 -15.50
N LEU A 39 4.58 -3.59 -14.25
CA LEU A 39 5.07 -4.93 -13.92
C LEU A 39 4.06 -6.04 -14.21
N GLY A 40 2.75 -5.78 -14.04
CA GLY A 40 1.70 -6.76 -14.27
C GLY A 40 1.73 -7.90 -13.25
N PHE A 41 2.12 -7.61 -12.00
CA PHE A 41 2.15 -8.58 -10.89
C PHE A 41 2.92 -9.87 -11.18
N ASN A 42 4.11 -9.76 -11.77
CA ASN A 42 4.96 -10.92 -11.98
C ASN A 42 5.32 -11.61 -10.66
N ASN A 43 4.96 -12.88 -10.51
CA ASN A 43 5.24 -13.68 -9.32
C ASN A 43 5.13 -15.18 -9.61
N SER A 44 5.64 -16.00 -8.70
CA SER A 44 5.64 -17.47 -8.81
C SER A 44 4.40 -18.13 -8.20
N GLY A 45 3.38 -17.37 -7.83
CA GLY A 45 2.16 -17.87 -7.21
C GLY A 45 2.22 -17.98 -5.68
N ALA A 46 1.06 -18.24 -5.09
CA ALA A 46 0.90 -18.25 -3.65
C ALA A 46 1.57 -19.47 -2.99
N ASP A 47 1.52 -20.63 -3.62
CA ASP A 47 2.10 -21.89 -3.06
C ASP A 47 3.63 -21.81 -2.94
N ASP A 48 4.30 -21.33 -3.97
CA ASP A 48 5.75 -21.10 -3.94
C ASP A 48 6.13 -20.07 -2.87
N ALA A 49 5.36 -18.99 -2.77
CA ALA A 49 5.59 -17.95 -1.76
C ALA A 49 5.42 -18.51 -0.34
N ARG A 50 4.32 -19.24 -0.08
CA ARG A 50 4.06 -19.87 1.22
C ARG A 50 5.20 -20.83 1.60
N SER A 51 5.61 -21.69 0.68
CA SER A 51 6.70 -22.64 0.89
C SER A 51 8.01 -21.96 1.29
N ARG A 52 8.35 -20.84 0.66
CA ARG A 52 9.55 -20.06 0.99
C ARG A 52 9.44 -19.36 2.35
N ILE A 53 8.29 -18.79 2.68
CA ILE A 53 8.05 -18.13 3.97
C ILE A 53 8.14 -19.14 5.11
N ILE A 54 7.54 -20.34 4.97
CA ILE A 54 7.62 -21.39 5.99
C ILE A 54 9.06 -21.84 6.21
N LYS A 55 9.84 -22.00 5.14
CA LYS A 55 11.27 -22.38 5.25
C LYS A 55 12.11 -21.31 5.96
N LYS A 56 11.79 -20.03 5.76
CA LYS A 56 12.54 -18.91 6.34
C LYS A 56 11.61 -17.70 6.53
N LYS A 57 10.91 -17.68 7.67
CA LYS A 57 10.07 -16.52 8.03
C LYS A 57 10.97 -15.29 8.19
N PRO A 58 10.61 -14.13 7.61
CA PRO A 58 11.34 -12.88 7.82
C PRO A 58 11.38 -12.47 9.29
N ILE A 59 12.47 -11.82 9.70
CA ILE A 59 12.56 -11.21 11.02
C ILE A 59 11.80 -9.87 10.97
N GLY A 60 10.73 -9.75 11.73
CA GLY A 60 9.87 -8.57 11.75
C GLY A 60 8.48 -8.86 11.22
N MET A 61 7.69 -7.81 11.04
CA MET A 61 6.31 -7.93 10.61
C MET A 61 6.21 -8.32 9.12
N LEU A 62 5.48 -9.37 8.83
CA LEU A 62 5.24 -9.88 7.49
C LEU A 62 3.84 -9.49 7.00
N GLY A 63 3.76 -8.58 6.04
CA GLY A 63 2.54 -8.27 5.30
C GLY A 63 2.46 -9.03 3.99
N ILE A 64 1.29 -9.61 3.69
CA ILE A 64 1.04 -10.22 2.39
C ILE A 64 0.00 -9.39 1.64
N ASN A 65 0.40 -8.85 0.48
CA ASN A 65 -0.48 -8.07 -0.39
C ASN A 65 -1.06 -9.00 -1.46
N ILE A 66 -2.36 -9.25 -1.41
CA ILE A 66 -3.05 -10.19 -2.28
C ILE A 66 -3.90 -9.48 -3.35
N GLY A 67 -4.05 -10.13 -4.48
CA GLY A 67 -4.86 -9.65 -5.60
C GLY A 67 -5.13 -10.75 -6.61
N PRO A 68 -6.05 -10.54 -7.56
CA PRO A 68 -6.40 -11.54 -8.54
C PRO A 68 -5.32 -11.70 -9.62
N ASN A 69 -5.31 -12.83 -10.29
CA ASN A 69 -4.58 -13.04 -11.53
C ASN A 69 -5.19 -12.16 -12.64
N TRP A 70 -4.39 -11.83 -13.66
CA TRP A 70 -4.82 -10.92 -14.72
C TRP A 70 -5.97 -11.49 -15.57
N ASN A 71 -6.00 -12.81 -15.75
CA ASN A 71 -7.00 -13.57 -16.51
C ASN A 71 -8.05 -14.26 -15.63
N SER A 72 -8.23 -13.81 -14.39
CA SER A 72 -9.18 -14.41 -13.47
C SER A 72 -10.63 -14.19 -13.92
N GLU A 73 -11.41 -15.25 -14.02
CA GLU A 73 -12.86 -15.21 -14.24
C GLU A 73 -13.61 -14.84 -12.96
N ASN A 74 -13.08 -15.22 -11.80
CA ASN A 74 -13.65 -14.89 -10.49
C ASN A 74 -12.59 -14.24 -9.60
N LYS A 75 -12.49 -12.91 -9.69
CA LYS A 75 -11.51 -12.12 -8.93
C LYS A 75 -11.67 -12.25 -7.42
N ILE A 76 -12.91 -12.35 -6.91
CA ILE A 76 -13.19 -12.52 -5.47
C ILE A 76 -12.60 -13.83 -5.00
N GLU A 77 -12.84 -14.93 -5.72
CA GLU A 77 -12.29 -16.24 -5.36
C GLU A 77 -10.76 -16.25 -5.33
N ASP A 78 -10.11 -15.49 -6.18
CA ASP A 78 -8.64 -15.32 -6.14
C ASP A 78 -8.16 -14.67 -4.83
N TYR A 79 -8.89 -13.68 -4.32
CA TYR A 79 -8.59 -13.10 -2.99
C TYR A 79 -8.77 -14.13 -1.89
N LEU A 80 -9.88 -14.90 -1.91
CA LEU A 80 -10.17 -15.92 -0.92
C LEU A 80 -9.13 -17.04 -0.94
N ASN A 81 -8.70 -17.47 -2.12
CA ASN A 81 -7.64 -18.47 -2.28
C ASN A 81 -6.30 -18.01 -1.66
N CYS A 82 -5.94 -16.74 -1.87
CA CYS A 82 -4.76 -16.18 -1.21
C CYS A 82 -4.95 -16.04 0.31
N LEU A 83 -6.14 -15.62 0.77
CA LEU A 83 -6.44 -15.52 2.19
C LEU A 83 -6.28 -16.87 2.89
N ARG A 84 -6.85 -17.96 2.36
CA ARG A 84 -6.70 -19.33 2.87
C ARG A 84 -5.24 -19.75 3.00
N LYS A 85 -4.40 -19.30 2.05
CA LYS A 85 -2.97 -19.69 2.03
C LYS A 85 -2.10 -18.89 2.98
N PHE A 86 -2.49 -17.70 3.40
CA PHE A 86 -1.60 -16.81 4.13
C PHE A 86 -2.09 -16.40 5.52
N HIS A 87 -3.35 -16.67 5.88
CA HIS A 87 -3.94 -16.21 7.15
C HIS A 87 -3.23 -16.70 8.41
N ASP A 88 -2.54 -17.84 8.34
CA ASP A 88 -1.86 -18.50 9.46
C ASP A 88 -0.36 -18.19 9.56
N ILE A 89 0.21 -17.53 8.55
CA ILE A 89 1.65 -17.25 8.50
C ILE A 89 1.99 -15.76 8.39
N ALA A 90 1.07 -14.94 7.89
CA ALA A 90 1.24 -13.49 7.80
C ALA A 90 0.87 -12.81 9.13
N ASP A 91 1.42 -11.62 9.35
CA ASP A 91 1.04 -10.78 10.48
C ASP A 91 -0.11 -9.83 10.10
N TYR A 92 -0.31 -9.55 8.83
CA TYR A 92 -1.49 -8.88 8.25
C TYR A 92 -1.62 -9.17 6.76
N ILE A 93 -2.83 -9.01 6.23
CA ILE A 93 -3.10 -9.15 4.80
C ILE A 93 -3.59 -7.83 4.21
N THR A 94 -3.05 -7.47 3.04
CA THR A 94 -3.50 -6.31 2.27
C THR A 94 -4.32 -6.77 1.07
N ILE A 95 -5.57 -6.34 1.00
CA ILE A 95 -6.45 -6.49 -0.15
C ILE A 95 -6.12 -5.37 -1.15
N ASN A 96 -5.52 -5.72 -2.27
CA ASN A 96 -5.07 -4.75 -3.26
C ASN A 96 -6.13 -4.55 -4.36
N ILE A 97 -6.89 -3.47 -4.27
CA ILE A 97 -7.93 -3.10 -5.24
C ILE A 97 -7.53 -1.93 -6.15
N SER A 98 -6.25 -1.56 -6.18
CA SER A 98 -5.83 -0.24 -6.65
C SER A 98 -4.84 -0.23 -7.80
N SER A 99 -4.45 -1.39 -8.36
CA SER A 99 -3.46 -1.42 -9.43
C SER A 99 -3.99 -0.84 -10.74
N PRO A 100 -3.29 0.12 -11.35
CA PRO A 100 -3.64 0.61 -12.68
C PRO A 100 -3.24 -0.37 -13.81
N ASN A 101 -2.46 -1.40 -13.47
CA ASN A 101 -1.88 -2.33 -14.44
C ASN A 101 -2.66 -3.64 -14.58
N THR A 102 -3.83 -3.74 -13.94
CA THR A 102 -4.74 -4.89 -14.01
C THR A 102 -6.11 -4.39 -14.40
N GLU A 103 -6.62 -4.90 -15.50
CA GLU A 103 -7.92 -4.51 -16.04
C GLU A 103 -9.03 -4.73 -15.02
N ASN A 104 -9.93 -3.75 -14.91
CA ASN A 104 -11.10 -3.77 -14.02
C ASN A 104 -10.80 -4.06 -12.53
N LEU A 105 -9.55 -3.91 -12.08
CA LEU A 105 -9.23 -4.06 -10.65
C LEU A 105 -9.73 -2.86 -9.83
N ARG A 106 -9.75 -1.68 -10.45
CA ARG A 106 -10.26 -0.46 -9.83
C ARG A 106 -11.78 -0.41 -9.74
N ASP A 107 -12.50 -1.35 -10.37
CA ASP A 107 -13.95 -1.49 -10.23
C ASP A 107 -14.33 -1.80 -8.77
N PHE A 108 -13.44 -2.46 -8.02
CA PHE A 108 -13.61 -2.62 -6.57
C PHE A 108 -13.55 -1.30 -5.76
N HIS A 109 -13.35 -0.15 -6.38
CA HIS A 109 -13.66 1.13 -5.74
C HIS A 109 -15.16 1.48 -5.84
N ASN A 110 -15.96 0.79 -6.66
CA ASN A 110 -17.39 0.93 -6.68
C ASN A 110 -18.01 0.27 -5.45
N ASN A 111 -19.03 0.91 -4.90
CA ASN A 111 -19.59 0.55 -3.59
C ASN A 111 -20.05 -0.92 -3.52
N GLU A 112 -20.83 -1.36 -4.50
CA GLU A 112 -21.35 -2.74 -4.55
C GLU A 112 -20.22 -3.77 -4.67
N GLU A 113 -19.26 -3.53 -5.55
CA GLU A 113 -18.13 -4.44 -5.77
C GLU A 113 -17.24 -4.53 -4.52
N LEU A 114 -16.98 -3.39 -3.87
CA LEU A 114 -16.22 -3.35 -2.63
C LEU A 114 -16.97 -4.11 -1.51
N LYS A 115 -18.27 -3.87 -1.37
CA LYS A 115 -19.09 -4.52 -0.37
C LYS A 115 -19.09 -6.04 -0.56
N ASN A 116 -19.34 -6.54 -1.79
CA ASN A 116 -19.32 -7.96 -2.12
C ASN A 116 -17.96 -8.61 -1.79
N LEU A 117 -16.86 -7.92 -2.10
CA LEU A 117 -15.52 -8.39 -1.77
C LEU A 117 -15.31 -8.47 -0.26
N LEU A 118 -15.66 -7.42 0.50
CA LEU A 118 -15.44 -7.37 1.94
C LEU A 118 -16.31 -8.36 2.69
N GLU A 119 -17.55 -8.55 2.27
CA GLU A 119 -18.45 -9.57 2.81
C GLU A 119 -17.87 -10.97 2.58
N SER A 120 -17.38 -11.24 1.37
CA SER A 120 -16.74 -12.53 1.05
C SER A 120 -15.49 -12.77 1.91
N ILE A 121 -14.64 -11.76 2.10
CA ILE A 121 -13.45 -11.82 2.96
C ILE A 121 -13.86 -12.06 4.43
N HIS A 122 -14.87 -11.35 4.92
CA HIS A 122 -15.39 -11.52 6.28
C HIS A 122 -15.88 -12.96 6.51
N ASN A 123 -16.76 -13.45 5.64
CA ASN A 123 -17.30 -14.80 5.73
C ASN A 123 -16.21 -15.88 5.65
N GLU A 124 -15.19 -15.67 4.84
CA GLU A 124 -14.07 -16.62 4.74
C GLU A 124 -13.19 -16.61 6.00
N ARG A 125 -12.94 -15.43 6.61
CA ARG A 125 -12.22 -15.33 7.89
C ARG A 125 -12.96 -16.06 9.01
N GLU A 126 -14.30 -15.93 9.08
CA GLU A 126 -15.14 -16.66 10.03
C GLU A 126 -15.01 -18.19 9.85
N LYS A 127 -15.08 -18.69 8.61
CA LYS A 127 -14.87 -20.12 8.31
C LYS A 127 -13.49 -20.60 8.73
N LEU A 128 -12.45 -19.79 8.51
CA LEU A 128 -11.06 -20.09 8.87
C LEU A 128 -10.79 -19.89 10.38
N LYS A 129 -11.72 -19.30 11.13
CA LYS A 129 -11.53 -18.87 12.54
C LYS A 129 -10.26 -18.03 12.68
N SER A 130 -10.10 -17.07 11.78
CA SER A 130 -8.87 -16.27 11.66
C SER A 130 -9.12 -14.81 12.02
N ASP A 131 -8.36 -14.30 12.98
CA ASP A 131 -8.36 -12.90 13.40
C ASP A 131 -7.28 -12.07 12.65
N ILE A 132 -6.77 -12.59 11.54
CA ILE A 132 -5.73 -11.90 10.76
C ILE A 132 -6.15 -10.46 10.41
N PRO A 133 -5.35 -9.43 10.75
CA PRO A 133 -5.67 -8.05 10.41
C PRO A 133 -5.74 -7.84 8.89
N ILE A 134 -6.79 -7.18 8.44
CA ILE A 134 -6.99 -6.84 7.01
C ILE A 134 -6.74 -5.35 6.80
N ALA A 135 -5.91 -5.04 5.80
CA ALA A 135 -5.73 -3.70 5.26
C ALA A 135 -6.24 -3.62 3.81
N ILE A 136 -6.73 -2.46 3.39
CA ILE A 136 -7.16 -2.23 1.99
C ILE A 136 -6.23 -1.21 1.36
N LYS A 137 -5.72 -1.50 0.16
CA LYS A 137 -4.85 -0.58 -0.58
C LYS A 137 -5.57 0.14 -1.69
N ILE A 138 -5.59 1.49 -1.58
CA ILE A 138 -6.39 2.40 -2.39
C ILE A 138 -5.57 3.02 -3.52
N SER A 139 -6.23 3.32 -4.66
CA SER A 139 -5.67 4.13 -5.75
C SER A 139 -5.57 5.60 -5.33
N PRO A 140 -4.54 6.34 -5.76
CA PRO A 140 -4.52 7.79 -5.59
C PRO A 140 -5.47 8.54 -6.54
N ASP A 141 -5.92 7.88 -7.61
CA ASP A 141 -6.69 8.47 -8.70
C ASP A 141 -8.20 8.35 -8.43
N ILE A 142 -8.63 8.79 -7.25
CA ILE A 142 -10.04 8.82 -6.80
C ILE A 142 -10.43 10.22 -6.34
N ASN A 143 -11.69 10.58 -6.54
CA ASN A 143 -12.24 11.86 -6.09
C ASN A 143 -12.79 11.80 -4.66
N GLN A 144 -13.13 12.95 -4.09
CA GLN A 144 -13.62 13.07 -2.71
C GLN A 144 -14.88 12.22 -2.46
N LYS A 145 -15.83 12.21 -3.39
CA LYS A 145 -17.06 11.40 -3.27
C LYS A 145 -16.73 9.92 -3.12
N LYS A 146 -15.76 9.44 -3.91
CA LYS A 146 -15.30 8.05 -3.84
C LYS A 146 -14.60 7.73 -2.52
N VAL A 147 -13.83 8.66 -1.96
CA VAL A 147 -13.24 8.53 -0.62
C VAL A 147 -14.33 8.33 0.43
N GLU A 148 -15.40 9.13 0.39
CA GLU A 148 -16.53 9.02 1.31
C GLU A 148 -17.25 7.67 1.21
N GLU A 149 -17.52 7.21 -0.02
CA GLU A 149 -18.15 5.92 -0.29
C GLU A 149 -17.31 4.77 0.28
N ILE A 150 -16.00 4.76 -0.02
CA ILE A 150 -15.07 3.74 0.49
C ILE A 150 -15.02 3.77 2.02
N CYS A 151 -14.87 4.95 2.64
CA CYS A 151 -14.83 5.06 4.10
C CYS A 151 -16.08 4.50 4.77
N ARG A 152 -17.28 4.81 4.24
CA ARG A 152 -18.54 4.27 4.76
C ARG A 152 -18.52 2.73 4.70
N THR A 153 -18.19 2.18 3.53
CA THR A 153 -18.18 0.73 3.34
C THR A 153 -17.18 0.04 4.26
N ILE A 154 -15.95 0.52 4.38
CA ILE A 154 -14.93 -0.15 5.21
C ILE A 154 -15.20 -0.06 6.71
N LEU A 155 -15.97 0.95 7.16
CA LEU A 155 -16.38 1.09 8.56
C LEU A 155 -17.40 0.03 8.99
N ASP A 156 -18.13 -0.56 8.06
CA ASP A 156 -19.12 -1.62 8.31
C ASP A 156 -18.48 -3.02 8.46
N TYR A 157 -17.18 -3.14 8.12
CA TYR A 157 -16.44 -4.40 8.19
C TYR A 157 -15.24 -4.28 9.12
N ASP A 158 -14.72 -5.42 9.59
CA ASP A 158 -13.53 -5.46 10.47
C ASP A 158 -12.22 -5.21 9.70
N ILE A 159 -12.11 -4.00 9.11
CA ILE A 159 -10.91 -3.53 8.44
C ILE A 159 -10.04 -2.76 9.44
N LYS A 160 -8.78 -3.16 9.59
CA LYS A 160 -7.86 -2.56 10.57
C LYS A 160 -7.06 -1.39 10.00
N ALA A 161 -6.80 -1.37 8.69
CA ALA A 161 -6.04 -0.28 8.09
C ALA A 161 -6.46 0.01 6.64
N VAL A 162 -6.24 1.27 6.22
CA VAL A 162 -6.27 1.66 4.82
C VAL A 162 -4.88 2.13 4.38
N ILE A 163 -4.36 1.61 3.26
CA ILE A 163 -3.06 1.97 2.71
C ILE A 163 -3.24 3.00 1.60
N VAL A 164 -2.80 4.22 1.84
CA VAL A 164 -2.94 5.38 0.95
C VAL A 164 -1.56 5.86 0.53
N SER A 165 -1.10 5.60 -0.70
CA SER A 165 -1.80 5.02 -1.81
C SER A 165 -0.94 4.08 -2.68
N ASN A 166 -1.52 3.56 -3.76
CA ASN A 166 -0.79 2.91 -4.83
C ASN A 166 -0.15 3.95 -5.77
N THR A 167 0.38 3.51 -6.90
CA THR A 167 0.92 4.36 -7.98
C THR A 167 -0.21 5.05 -8.75
N THR A 168 0.08 6.22 -9.34
CA THR A 168 -0.85 6.98 -10.16
C THR A 168 -0.58 6.80 -11.66
N ASP A 169 -1.63 6.84 -12.48
CA ASP A 169 -1.56 7.02 -13.93
C ASP A 169 -2.01 8.43 -14.37
N GLY A 170 -2.23 9.33 -13.42
CA GLY A 170 -2.64 10.71 -13.64
C GLY A 170 -1.61 11.59 -14.33
N ASN A 171 -1.85 12.91 -14.32
CA ASN A 171 -1.08 13.92 -15.02
C ASN A 171 0.43 13.87 -14.69
N ARG A 172 1.26 13.96 -15.71
CA ARG A 172 2.72 13.90 -15.67
C ARG A 172 3.41 15.11 -16.30
N ASP A 173 2.68 16.19 -16.56
CA ASP A 173 3.19 17.36 -17.26
C ASP A 173 4.36 18.00 -16.54
N SER A 174 4.33 18.00 -15.20
CA SER A 174 5.39 18.54 -14.34
C SER A 174 6.69 17.73 -14.35
N LEU A 175 6.67 16.48 -14.86
CA LEU A 175 7.88 15.65 -14.90
C LEU A 175 8.85 16.12 -15.98
N LYS A 176 10.15 16.07 -15.64
CA LYS A 176 11.23 16.54 -16.48
C LYS A 176 11.76 15.46 -17.43
N ASN A 177 11.84 14.23 -16.96
CA ASN A 177 12.44 13.13 -17.70
C ASN A 177 11.60 12.74 -18.92
N HIS A 178 12.25 12.52 -20.07
CA HIS A 178 11.61 12.14 -21.33
C HIS A 178 10.81 10.83 -21.26
N LYS A 179 11.12 9.94 -20.33
CA LYS A 179 10.38 8.68 -20.11
C LYS A 179 9.00 8.89 -19.48
N LYS A 180 8.62 10.12 -19.14
CA LYS A 180 7.29 10.44 -18.56
C LYS A 180 6.10 9.96 -19.40
N PHE A 181 6.30 9.79 -20.71
CA PHE A 181 5.27 9.30 -21.63
C PHE A 181 5.08 7.78 -21.62
N GLN A 182 5.88 7.03 -20.87
CA GLN A 182 5.72 5.58 -20.75
C GLN A 182 4.41 5.22 -20.02
N LYS A 183 3.70 4.21 -20.54
CA LYS A 183 2.52 3.66 -19.86
C LYS A 183 2.91 2.95 -18.56
N GLY A 184 2.06 3.03 -17.52
CA GLY A 184 2.25 2.37 -16.23
C GLY A 184 2.03 3.31 -15.05
N GLY A 185 2.09 2.80 -13.84
CA GLY A 185 1.91 3.58 -12.62
C GLY A 185 3.18 4.36 -12.26
N LEU A 186 3.03 5.66 -11.99
CA LEU A 186 4.07 6.56 -11.49
C LEU A 186 4.18 6.44 -9.97
N SER A 187 5.40 6.37 -9.45
CA SER A 187 5.73 6.35 -8.02
C SER A 187 6.96 7.22 -7.73
N GLY A 188 7.24 7.46 -6.46
CA GLY A 188 8.37 8.28 -6.02
C GLY A 188 7.96 9.70 -5.63
N LYS A 189 8.90 10.61 -5.67
CA LYS A 189 8.74 11.99 -5.15
C LYS A 189 7.48 12.72 -5.67
N PRO A 190 7.10 12.62 -6.96
CA PRO A 190 5.92 13.29 -7.48
C PRO A 190 4.59 12.86 -6.83
N LEU A 191 4.56 11.68 -6.18
CA LEU A 191 3.37 11.17 -5.52
C LEU A 191 3.18 11.71 -4.09
N ASN A 192 4.16 12.43 -3.55
CA ASN A 192 4.13 12.86 -2.14
C ASN A 192 2.89 13.72 -1.80
N GLU A 193 2.71 14.83 -2.50
CA GLU A 193 1.59 15.75 -2.24
C GLU A 193 0.22 15.13 -2.52
N ILE A 194 0.11 14.35 -3.61
CA ILE A 194 -1.14 13.65 -3.97
C ILE A 194 -1.53 12.69 -2.84
N SER A 195 -0.57 11.93 -2.36
CA SER A 195 -0.77 10.98 -1.27
C SER A 195 -1.10 11.69 0.06
N ASN A 196 -0.43 12.80 0.38
CA ASN A 196 -0.69 13.58 1.59
C ASN A 196 -2.13 14.12 1.62
N LYS A 197 -2.57 14.75 0.54
CA LYS A 197 -3.95 15.25 0.41
C LYS A 197 -4.97 14.11 0.59
N LEU A 198 -4.71 12.97 -0.03
CA LEU A 198 -5.61 11.83 0.05
C LEU A 198 -5.63 11.22 1.47
N ILE A 199 -4.48 11.10 2.15
CA ILE A 199 -4.39 10.68 3.56
C ILE A 199 -5.27 11.57 4.44
N ASN A 200 -5.18 12.89 4.28
CA ASN A 200 -6.00 13.83 5.05
C ASN A 200 -7.49 13.63 4.81
N ASN A 201 -7.89 13.43 3.55
CA ASN A 201 -9.29 13.17 3.22
C ASN A 201 -9.82 11.91 3.92
N PHE A 202 -9.05 10.82 3.91
CA PHE A 202 -9.39 9.61 4.66
C PHE A 202 -9.41 9.86 6.17
N TYR A 203 -8.39 10.55 6.70
CA TYR A 203 -8.28 10.81 8.13
C TYR A 203 -9.49 11.59 8.70
N LYS A 204 -9.93 12.63 8.00
CA LYS A 204 -11.10 13.44 8.40
C LYS A 204 -12.39 12.61 8.52
N ILE A 205 -12.55 11.59 7.69
CA ILE A 205 -13.77 10.76 7.69
C ILE A 205 -13.62 9.57 8.65
N LEU A 206 -12.48 8.90 8.64
CA LEU A 206 -12.25 7.72 9.48
C LEU A 206 -12.08 8.06 10.95
N ASN A 207 -11.60 9.26 11.26
CA ASN A 207 -11.49 9.80 12.62
C ASN A 207 -10.87 8.80 13.62
N ASN A 208 -9.71 8.25 13.29
CA ASN A 208 -8.97 7.24 14.07
C ASN A 208 -9.67 5.88 14.30
N LYS A 209 -10.82 5.61 13.68
CA LYS A 209 -11.49 4.30 13.78
C LYS A 209 -10.77 3.20 13.00
N ILE A 210 -10.08 3.58 11.94
CA ILE A 210 -9.27 2.69 11.09
C ILE A 210 -7.90 3.35 10.92
N ASP A 211 -6.83 2.58 11.06
CA ASP A 211 -5.47 3.08 10.91
C ASP A 211 -5.17 3.44 9.45
N ILE A 212 -4.42 4.53 9.23
CA ILE A 212 -3.96 4.91 7.91
C ILE A 212 -2.47 4.62 7.77
N ILE A 213 -2.11 3.90 6.72
CA ILE A 213 -0.72 3.63 6.34
C ILE A 213 -0.38 4.52 5.13
N GLY A 214 0.46 5.53 5.35
CA GLY A 214 0.84 6.50 4.31
C GLY A 214 1.91 5.92 3.37
N VAL A 215 1.64 5.99 2.06
CA VAL A 215 2.57 5.53 1.00
C VAL A 215 2.60 6.52 -0.14
N GLY A 216 3.78 6.76 -0.68
CA GLY A 216 3.99 7.61 -1.86
C GLY A 216 4.89 8.80 -1.56
N GLY A 217 6.07 8.81 -2.20
CA GLY A 217 7.05 9.88 -2.07
C GLY A 217 7.77 9.97 -0.72
N VAL A 218 7.80 8.89 0.06
CA VAL A 218 8.59 8.84 1.30
C VAL A 218 10.04 8.54 0.94
N ASP A 219 10.94 9.51 1.18
CA ASP A 219 12.37 9.44 0.88
C ASP A 219 13.27 10.14 1.93
N SER A 220 12.66 10.78 2.94
CA SER A 220 13.35 11.52 4.00
C SER A 220 12.51 11.54 5.28
N GLY A 221 13.11 11.95 6.40
CA GLY A 221 12.40 12.19 7.67
C GLY A 221 11.29 13.22 7.52
N GLU A 222 11.54 14.28 6.74
CA GLU A 222 10.54 15.31 6.45
C GLU A 222 9.33 14.75 5.70
N THR A 223 9.54 13.98 4.62
CA THR A 223 8.43 13.38 3.87
C THR A 223 7.66 12.34 4.68
N ALA A 224 8.30 11.65 5.61
CA ALA A 224 7.63 10.78 6.59
C ALA A 224 6.84 11.60 7.61
N TYR A 225 7.43 12.66 8.17
CA TYR A 225 6.78 13.58 9.10
C TYR A 225 5.50 14.18 8.53
N GLN A 226 5.54 14.61 7.27
CA GLN A 226 4.36 15.10 6.55
C GLN A 226 3.24 14.06 6.45
N LYS A 227 3.56 12.78 6.25
CA LYS A 227 2.54 11.71 6.26
C LYS A 227 1.81 11.63 7.61
N PHE A 228 2.56 11.73 8.72
CA PHE A 228 1.97 11.70 10.06
C PHE A 228 1.10 12.93 10.31
N LEU A 229 1.56 14.12 9.96
CA LEU A 229 0.76 15.35 10.07
C LEU A 229 -0.57 15.25 9.32
N HIS A 230 -0.59 14.59 8.16
CA HIS A 230 -1.80 14.39 7.37
C HIS A 230 -2.72 13.27 7.89
N GLY A 231 -2.29 12.50 8.91
CA GLY A 231 -3.12 11.51 9.59
C GLY A 231 -2.69 10.06 9.40
N ALA A 232 -1.55 9.80 8.78
CA ALA A 232 -1.00 8.44 8.75
C ALA A 232 -0.51 8.04 10.15
N LYS A 233 -0.71 6.78 10.53
CA LYS A 233 -0.19 6.18 11.77
C LYS A 233 1.10 5.38 11.50
N PHE A 234 1.26 4.91 10.28
CA PHE A 234 2.43 4.20 9.78
C PHE A 234 2.79 4.72 8.39
N VAL A 235 4.05 4.50 7.98
CA VAL A 235 4.51 4.81 6.63
C VAL A 235 5.12 3.59 5.95
N GLN A 236 4.94 3.51 4.64
CA GLN A 236 5.61 2.55 3.76
C GLN A 236 6.40 3.29 2.69
N LEU A 237 7.51 2.74 2.25
CA LEU A 237 8.28 3.26 1.13
C LEU A 237 8.70 2.14 0.18
N TYR A 238 8.91 2.48 -1.08
CA TYR A 238 9.45 1.59 -2.09
C TYR A 238 10.46 2.31 -2.99
N THR A 239 10.01 3.34 -3.70
CA THR A 239 10.84 4.07 -4.68
C THR A 239 12.03 4.77 -4.03
N GLY A 240 11.86 5.35 -2.84
CA GLY A 240 12.98 5.91 -2.07
C GLY A 240 14.11 4.90 -1.86
N MET A 241 13.78 3.64 -1.54
CA MET A 241 14.77 2.58 -1.39
C MET A 241 15.49 2.23 -2.70
N VAL A 242 14.83 2.36 -3.86
CA VAL A 242 15.46 2.13 -5.17
C VAL A 242 16.53 3.18 -5.47
N PHE A 243 16.34 4.42 -5.00
CA PHE A 243 17.30 5.52 -5.21
C PHE A 243 18.40 5.56 -4.14
N GLU A 244 18.04 5.42 -2.86
CA GLU A 244 18.93 5.62 -1.71
C GLU A 244 19.48 4.32 -1.12
N GLY A 245 18.96 3.16 -1.57
CA GLY A 245 19.34 1.86 -1.03
C GLY A 245 18.70 1.54 0.34
N PRO A 246 19.03 0.37 0.93
CA PRO A 246 18.35 -0.14 2.13
C PRO A 246 18.63 0.65 3.41
N LYS A 247 19.69 1.45 3.45
CA LYS A 247 20.02 2.34 4.59
C LYS A 247 19.04 3.50 4.76
N ILE A 248 18.21 3.78 3.74
CA ILE A 248 17.23 4.88 3.78
C ILE A 248 16.30 4.77 5.01
N VAL A 249 15.97 3.58 5.46
CA VAL A 249 15.05 3.40 6.60
C VAL A 249 15.68 3.94 7.90
N SER A 250 16.95 3.62 8.16
CA SER A 250 17.65 4.17 9.31
C SER A 250 17.81 5.69 9.19
N LYS A 251 18.19 6.20 8.00
CA LYS A 251 18.28 7.62 7.70
C LYS A 251 16.98 8.36 8.02
N ILE A 252 15.86 7.86 7.50
CA ILE A 252 14.53 8.45 7.74
C ILE A 252 14.19 8.45 9.24
N SER A 253 14.49 7.36 9.95
CA SER A 253 14.23 7.26 11.39
C SER A 253 15.05 8.29 12.18
N ASP A 254 16.33 8.46 11.86
CA ASP A 254 17.21 9.42 12.53
C ASP A 254 16.76 10.87 12.22
N GLU A 255 16.48 11.19 10.97
CA GLU A 255 15.96 12.50 10.54
C GLU A 255 14.61 12.81 11.21
N LEU A 256 13.69 11.84 11.27
CA LEU A 256 12.39 12.00 11.93
C LEU A 256 12.55 12.27 13.42
N ASN A 257 13.44 11.55 14.11
CA ASN A 257 13.73 11.81 15.53
C ASN A 257 14.23 13.23 15.74
N ASN A 258 15.17 13.71 14.91
CA ASN A 258 15.67 15.09 14.99
C ASN A 258 14.55 16.12 14.78
N ILE A 259 13.61 15.88 13.83
CA ILE A 259 12.46 16.76 13.61
C ILE A 259 11.56 16.78 14.84
N LEU A 260 11.27 15.64 15.44
CA LEU A 260 10.42 15.55 16.64
C LEU A 260 11.08 16.27 17.82
N GLU A 261 12.36 16.10 18.05
CA GLU A 261 13.12 16.79 19.10
C GLU A 261 13.14 18.32 18.89
N THR A 262 13.41 18.77 17.67
CA THR A 262 13.44 20.21 17.33
C THR A 262 12.06 20.86 17.55
N ASN A 263 10.99 20.13 17.27
CA ASN A 263 9.62 20.61 17.48
C ASN A 263 9.08 20.35 18.89
N ASN A 264 9.88 19.87 19.83
CA ASN A 264 9.49 19.50 21.18
C ASN A 264 8.32 18.48 21.25
N VAL A 265 8.25 17.58 20.27
CA VAL A 265 7.23 16.53 20.19
C VAL A 265 7.70 15.30 20.95
N LYS A 266 6.97 14.92 22.01
CA LYS A 266 7.35 13.79 22.87
C LYS A 266 6.99 12.42 22.29
N LYS A 267 5.90 12.35 21.55
CA LYS A 267 5.39 11.10 20.95
C LYS A 267 4.93 11.36 19.52
N LEU A 268 5.24 10.46 18.63
CA LEU A 268 4.78 10.52 17.24
C LEU A 268 3.24 10.62 17.13
N SER A 269 2.52 9.95 18.05
CA SER A 269 1.05 10.03 18.13
C SER A 269 0.52 11.45 18.32
N ASP A 270 1.33 12.35 18.89
CA ASP A 270 0.90 13.71 19.24
C ASP A 270 0.77 14.61 18.01
N ILE A 271 1.34 14.21 16.88
CA ILE A 271 1.30 14.98 15.62
C ILE A 271 0.35 14.41 14.58
N ILE A 272 -0.21 13.21 14.80
CA ILE A 272 -1.07 12.56 13.81
C ILE A 272 -2.32 13.41 13.55
N GLY A 273 -2.49 13.83 12.26
CA GLY A 273 -3.62 14.63 11.83
C GLY A 273 -3.61 16.09 12.27
N LYS A 274 -2.45 16.64 12.63
CA LYS A 274 -2.31 18.04 13.09
C LYS A 274 -1.72 18.95 12.01
N ILE A 275 -2.43 19.03 10.89
CA ILE A 275 -2.16 20.02 9.85
C ILE A 275 -2.84 21.31 10.22
#